data_51a32f0597664f8433152edbd6c2aa15
#
_entry.id   51a32f0597664f8433152edbd6c2aa15
#
_cell.length_a   1.000
_cell.length_b   1.000
_cell.length_c   1.000
_cell.angle_alpha   90.00
_cell.angle_beta   90.00
_cell.angle_gamma   90.00
#
_symmetry.space_group_name_H-M   'P 1'
#
loop_
_entity.id
_entity.type
_entity.pdbx_description
1 polymer ?
#
loop_
_entity_poly.entity_id
_entity_poly.type
_entity_poly.pdbx_seq_one_letter_code
_entity_poly.pdbx_strand_id
1 'polypeptide(L)'
;MNVKLIRMWSGEDVIADLIEEKEDSVIFCNPIVAIPAGNGQMGFAPWSPLLKGKNEELEVTKKYVVYIADPQEQIVDNYKDMFSVIKAPSKKLIV
;
A
#
# COMPACT_ATOMS: atom_id res chain seq x y z
N MET A 1 -0.73 -4.83 10.54
CA MET A 1 -0.56 -4.38 9.14
C MET A 1 0.92 -4.22 8.86
N ASN A 2 1.37 -4.80 7.78
CA ASN A 2 2.80 -4.82 7.43
C ASN A 2 3.03 -3.94 6.21
N VAL A 3 3.18 -2.64 6.45
CA VAL A 3 3.28 -1.64 5.37
C VAL A 3 4.68 -1.67 4.77
N LYS A 4 4.75 -1.91 3.46
CA LYS A 4 6.03 -2.00 2.76
C LYS A 4 6.03 -1.13 1.51
N LEU A 5 7.22 -0.70 1.13
CA LEU A 5 7.47 -0.02 -0.13
C LEU A 5 7.97 -1.07 -1.12
N ILE A 6 7.27 -1.21 -2.21
CA ILE A 6 7.61 -2.20 -3.23
C ILE A 6 7.89 -1.45 -4.51
N ARG A 7 9.18 -1.46 -4.93
CA ARG A 7 9.54 -0.84 -6.20
C ARG A 7 9.28 -1.85 -7.31
N MET A 8 8.41 -1.48 -8.22
CA MET A 8 8.06 -2.34 -9.34
C MET A 8 9.02 -2.13 -10.50
N TRP A 9 9.14 -3.15 -11.32
CA TRP A 9 10.02 -3.08 -12.48
C TRP A 9 9.62 -1.96 -13.44
N SER A 10 8.35 -1.58 -13.43
CA SER A 10 7.85 -0.45 -14.23
C SER A 10 8.33 0.91 -13.72
N GLY A 11 8.96 0.94 -12.56
CA GLY A 11 9.44 2.20 -11.96
C GLY A 11 8.50 2.79 -10.93
N GLU A 12 7.38 2.16 -10.70
CA GLU A 12 6.43 2.64 -9.71
C GLU A 12 6.85 2.26 -8.30
N ASP A 13 6.62 3.15 -7.36
CA ASP A 13 6.77 2.85 -5.94
C ASP A 13 5.39 2.58 -5.37
N VAL A 14 5.16 1.32 -5.01
CA VAL A 14 3.87 0.88 -4.48
C VAL A 14 3.98 0.73 -2.98
N ILE A 15 3.03 1.29 -2.26
CA ILE A 15 2.93 1.11 -0.81
C ILE A 15 1.76 0.16 -0.59
N ALA A 16 2.00 -0.89 0.17
CA ALA A 16 0.98 -1.91 0.36
C ALA A 16 1.17 -2.63 1.68
N ASP A 17 0.13 -3.32 2.10
CA ASP A 17 0.18 -4.22 3.25
C ASP A 17 0.66 -5.58 2.73
N LEU A 18 1.89 -5.92 3.05
CA LEU A 18 2.49 -7.17 2.60
C LEU A 18 1.96 -8.31 3.47
N ILE A 19 1.22 -9.20 2.83
CA ILE A 19 0.59 -10.33 3.53
C ILE A 19 1.55 -11.49 3.64
N GLU A 20 2.22 -11.81 2.53
CA GLU A 20 3.11 -12.96 2.53
C GLU A 20 4.17 -12.77 1.44
N GLU A 21 5.39 -13.17 1.75
CA GLU A 21 6.46 -13.19 0.75
C GLU A 21 6.84 -14.65 0.52
N LYS A 22 6.61 -15.12 -0.70
CA LYS A 22 6.96 -16.46 -1.11
C LYS A 22 8.28 -16.45 -1.86
N GLU A 23 8.73 -17.62 -2.28
CA GLU A 23 9.99 -17.72 -3.01
C GLU A 23 9.96 -16.97 -4.34
N ASP A 24 8.86 -17.12 -5.09
CA ASP A 24 8.76 -16.56 -6.43
C ASP A 24 7.72 -15.45 -6.56
N SER A 25 7.03 -15.12 -5.49
CA SER A 25 5.96 -14.13 -5.56
C SER A 25 5.78 -13.44 -4.23
N VAL A 26 4.99 -12.37 -4.24
CA VAL A 26 4.57 -11.68 -3.03
C VAL A 26 3.07 -11.50 -3.08
N ILE A 27 2.44 -11.53 -1.92
CA ILE A 27 1.00 -11.29 -1.79
C ILE A 27 0.83 -10.03 -0.97
N PHE A 28 0.13 -9.06 -1.52
CA PHE A 28 -0.15 -7.82 -0.78
C PHE A 28 -1.56 -7.35 -1.05
N CYS A 29 -2.04 -6.44 -0.22
CA CYS A 29 -3.36 -5.86 -0.42
C CYS A 29 -3.28 -4.35 -0.26
N ASN A 30 -4.34 -3.69 -0.72
CA ASN A 30 -4.50 -2.23 -0.66
C ASN A 30 -3.29 -1.48 -1.22
N PRO A 31 -2.85 -1.80 -2.45
CA PRO A 31 -1.69 -1.12 -3.02
C PRO A 31 -2.04 0.29 -3.48
N ILE A 32 -1.20 1.26 -3.10
CA ILE A 32 -1.33 2.64 -3.55
C ILE A 32 -0.01 3.08 -4.14
N VAL A 33 -0.05 4.10 -4.97
CA VAL A 33 1.16 4.70 -5.53
C VAL A 33 1.26 6.13 -5.10
N ALA A 34 2.50 6.58 -4.91
CA ALA A 34 2.77 7.96 -4.57
C ALA A 34 2.82 8.79 -5.85
N ILE A 35 2.15 9.93 -5.83
CA ILE A 35 2.08 10.82 -6.97
C ILE A 35 2.54 12.21 -6.52
N PRO A 36 3.49 12.83 -7.23
CA PRO A 36 3.86 14.20 -6.89
C PRO A 36 2.66 15.12 -7.03
N ALA A 37 2.36 15.88 -5.99
CA ALA A 37 1.21 16.76 -5.96
C ALA A 37 1.58 18.24 -6.11
N GLY A 38 2.83 18.53 -6.47
CA GLY A 38 3.30 19.89 -6.54
C GLY A 38 3.71 20.42 -5.17
N ASN A 39 4.40 21.55 -5.17
CA ASN A 39 4.83 22.21 -3.92
C ASN A 39 5.57 21.28 -2.97
N GLY A 40 6.26 20.28 -3.50
CA GLY A 40 6.98 19.34 -2.66
C GLY A 40 6.11 18.36 -1.91
N GLN A 41 4.82 18.35 -2.18
CA GLN A 41 3.89 17.45 -1.51
C GLN A 41 3.69 16.19 -2.31
N MET A 42 3.16 15.17 -1.63
CA MET A 42 2.94 13.87 -2.21
C MET A 42 1.47 13.49 -2.05
N GLY A 43 0.85 13.05 -3.13
CA GLY A 43 -0.49 12.50 -3.08
C GLY A 43 -0.42 10.99 -3.24
N PHE A 44 -1.54 10.33 -3.03
CA PHE A 44 -1.62 8.88 -3.17
C PHE A 44 -2.86 8.52 -3.97
N ALA A 45 -2.71 7.49 -4.78
CA ALA A 45 -3.82 6.96 -5.58
C ALA A 45 -3.76 5.44 -5.58
N PRO A 46 -4.90 4.77 -5.79
CA PRO A 46 -4.86 3.31 -5.89
C PRO A 46 -3.97 2.89 -7.03
N TRP A 47 -3.15 1.87 -6.79
CA TRP A 47 -2.30 1.32 -7.85
C TRP A 47 -3.15 0.67 -8.93
N SER A 48 -4.23 0.01 -8.53
CA SER A 48 -5.14 -0.59 -9.49
C SER A 48 -6.57 -0.20 -9.11
N PRO A 49 -7.08 0.89 -9.67
CA PRO A 49 -8.42 1.38 -9.29
C PRO A 49 -9.55 0.48 -9.76
N LEU A 50 -9.24 -0.50 -10.57
CA LEU A 50 -10.26 -1.42 -11.08
C LEU A 50 -10.46 -2.64 -10.18
N LEU A 51 -9.75 -2.72 -9.06
CA LEU A 51 -9.94 -3.81 -8.12
C LEU A 51 -11.33 -3.72 -7.49
N LYS A 52 -11.85 -4.91 -7.17
CA LYS A 52 -13.21 -5.05 -6.68
C LYS A 52 -13.48 -4.25 -5.42
N GLY A 53 -12.50 -4.17 -4.52
CA GLY A 53 -12.71 -3.45 -3.29
C GLY A 53 -11.49 -3.47 -2.41
N LYS A 54 -11.69 -3.08 -1.16
CA LYS A 54 -10.60 -3.06 -0.19
C LYS A 54 -10.25 -4.48 0.23
N ASN A 55 -9.02 -4.64 0.65
CA ASN A 55 -8.50 -5.90 1.19
C ASN A 55 -8.47 -7.04 0.19
N GLU A 56 -8.51 -6.71 -1.08
CA GLU A 56 -8.30 -7.71 -2.12
C GLU A 56 -6.83 -8.11 -2.11
N GLU A 57 -6.55 -9.40 -1.97
CA GLU A 57 -5.17 -9.87 -1.98
C GLU A 57 -4.72 -10.12 -3.40
N LEU A 58 -3.54 -9.60 -3.72
CA LEU A 58 -2.96 -9.74 -5.05
C LEU A 58 -1.65 -10.49 -4.93
N GLU A 59 -1.47 -11.49 -5.76
CA GLU A 59 -0.22 -12.21 -5.83
C GLU A 59 0.55 -11.76 -7.07
N VAL A 60 1.75 -11.22 -6.85
CA VAL A 60 2.56 -10.65 -7.92
C VAL A 60 3.87 -11.40 -7.98
N THR A 61 4.29 -11.76 -9.19
CA THR A 61 5.56 -12.45 -9.38
C THR A 61 6.73 -11.55 -9.00
N LYS A 62 7.73 -12.13 -8.34
CA LYS A 62 8.93 -11.37 -7.97
C LYS A 62 9.73 -10.90 -9.18
N LYS A 63 9.45 -11.43 -10.35
CA LYS A 63 10.10 -10.95 -11.58
C LYS A 63 9.81 -9.49 -11.85
N TYR A 64 8.71 -8.96 -11.35
CA TYR A 64 8.34 -7.56 -11.54
C TYR A 64 8.66 -6.69 -10.34
N VAL A 65 9.28 -7.26 -9.32
CA VAL A 65 9.63 -6.53 -8.10
C VAL A 65 11.14 -6.28 -8.10
N VAL A 66 11.53 -5.02 -7.98
CA VAL A 66 12.94 -4.65 -7.91
C VAL A 66 13.45 -4.81 -6.49
N TYR A 67 12.71 -4.26 -5.52
CA TYR A 67 13.05 -4.44 -4.12
C TYR A 67 11.82 -4.20 -3.24
N ILE A 68 11.92 -4.68 -2.02
CA ILE A 68 10.93 -4.44 -0.98
C ILE A 68 11.67 -3.82 0.19
N ALA A 69 11.18 -2.71 0.69
CA ALA A 69 11.84 -1.96 1.74
C ALA A 69 10.82 -1.35 2.69
N ASP A 70 11.30 -0.80 3.77
CA ASP A 70 10.45 -0.10 4.72
C ASP A 70 10.30 1.34 4.27
N PRO A 71 9.06 1.84 4.16
CA PRO A 71 8.86 3.24 3.79
C PRO A 71 9.17 4.16 4.96
N GLN A 72 9.25 5.44 4.67
CA GLN A 72 9.40 6.44 5.73
C GLN A 72 8.24 6.34 6.71
N GLU A 73 8.54 6.67 7.97
CA GLU A 73 7.56 6.53 9.03
C GLU A 73 6.27 7.31 8.75
N GLN A 74 6.40 8.49 8.20
CA GLN A 74 5.23 9.30 7.88
C GLN A 74 4.36 8.62 6.82
N ILE A 75 4.99 7.96 5.86
CA ILE A 75 4.27 7.21 4.83
C ILE A 75 3.51 6.05 5.46
N VAL A 76 4.16 5.34 6.38
CA VAL A 76 3.51 4.24 7.10
C VAL A 76 2.28 4.74 7.85
N ASP A 77 2.43 5.86 8.56
CA ASP A 77 1.33 6.42 9.34
C ASP A 77 0.17 6.82 8.44
N ASN A 78 0.46 7.48 7.33
CA ASN A 78 -0.57 7.88 6.39
C ASN A 78 -1.29 6.66 5.80
N TYR A 79 -0.54 5.63 5.47
CA TYR A 79 -1.13 4.41 4.92
C TYR A 79 -2.06 3.77 5.95
N LYS A 80 -1.62 3.67 7.20
CA LYS A 80 -2.44 3.08 8.24
C LYS A 80 -3.71 3.88 8.47
N ASP A 81 -3.63 5.20 8.39
CA ASP A 81 -4.82 6.03 8.53
C ASP A 81 -5.83 5.76 7.43
N MET A 82 -5.35 5.54 6.21
CA MET A 82 -6.25 5.29 5.09
C MET A 82 -6.96 3.94 5.20
N PHE A 83 -6.30 2.94 5.75
CA PHE A 83 -6.81 1.58 5.69
C PHE A 83 -7.10 0.96 7.06
N SER A 84 -6.97 1.72 8.12
CA SER A 84 -7.26 1.19 9.45
C SER A 84 -8.75 1.31 9.72
N VAL A 85 -9.40 0.18 9.78
CA VAL A 85 -10.83 0.14 9.99
C VAL A 85 -11.18 0.47 11.43
N ILE A 86 -10.28 0.19 12.32
CA ILE A 86 -10.54 0.34 13.75
C ILE A 86 -10.86 1.76 14.12
N LYS A 87 -10.30 2.70 13.41
CA LYS A 87 -10.54 4.09 13.71
C LYS A 87 -11.96 4.49 13.43
N ALA A 88 -12.53 3.82 12.54
CA ALA A 88 -13.88 4.14 12.22
C ALA A 88 -14.78 3.98 13.40
N PRO A 89 -14.55 3.36 14.24
CA PRO A 89 -15.52 3.20 15.23
C PRO A 89 -15.55 4.15 16.34
N SER A 90 -15.00 3.90 15.86
CA SER A 90 -15.28 4.20 16.61
C SER A 90 -15.87 4.81 16.99
N LYS A 91 -15.71 4.96 16.82
CA LYS A 91 -16.17 5.48 17.16
C LYS A 91 -17.06 5.72 17.30
N LYS A 92 -17.08 5.49 17.15
CA LYS A 92 -17.84 5.66 17.38
C LYS A 92 -18.54 5.87 17.59
N LEU A 93 -18.32 5.83 17.43
CA LEU A 93 -18.89 6.06 17.77
C LEU A 93 -19.58 6.39 18.10
N ILE A 94 -19.64 6.58 18.04
CA ILE A 94 -20.20 6.89 18.40
C ILE A 94 -20.89 7.16 18.81
N VAL A 95 -20.91 7.22 18.85
CA VAL A 95 -21.60 7.42 19.20
C VAL A 95 -22.09 7.60 19.48
#